data_f92242edc4b5e354fe52f89071c01c19
#
_entry.id   f92242edc4b5e354fe52f89071c01c19
#
_cell.length_a   1.000
_cell.length_b   1.000
_cell.length_c   1.000
_cell.angle_alpha   90.00
_cell.angle_beta   90.00
_cell.angle_gamma   90.00
#
_symmetry.space_group_name_H-M   'P 1'
#
loop_
_entity.id
_entity.type
_entity.pdbx_description
1 polymer ?
#
loop_
_entity_poly.entity_id
_entity_poly.type
_entity_poly.pdbx_seq_one_letter_code
_entity_poly.pdbx_strand_id
1 'polypeptide(L)' 'MDFKKYIASLPDFPQPGVLFRDITPLMSDGEAFHAATSEIQKFAEQVGAEVIAGPESRGFIFGCPVAVMASTLERVMP' A
#
# COMPACT_ATOMS: atom_id res chain seq x y z
N MET A 1 -3.25 9.67 10.20
CA MET A 1 -2.96 10.51 9.01
C MET A 1 -4.10 10.41 8.02
N ASP A 2 -4.42 11.51 7.38
CA ASP A 2 -5.48 11.52 6.36
C ASP A 2 -4.87 11.20 4.99
N PHE A 3 -4.99 9.96 4.57
CA PHE A 3 -4.42 9.51 3.30
C PHE A 3 -5.16 10.07 2.07
N LYS A 4 -6.37 10.57 2.23
CA LYS A 4 -7.14 11.13 1.10
C LYS A 4 -6.43 12.31 0.45
N LYS A 5 -5.62 13.04 1.20
CA LYS A 5 -4.84 14.16 0.68
C LYS A 5 -3.78 13.72 -0.33
N TYR A 6 -3.39 12.45 -0.29
CA TYR A 6 -2.33 11.91 -1.13
C TYR A 6 -2.86 11.04 -2.26
N ILE A 7 -4.17 11.01 -2.44
CA ILE A 7 -4.79 10.22 -3.50
C ILE A 7 -5.47 11.18 -4.49
N ALA A 8 -4.95 11.22 -5.71
CA ALA A 8 -5.52 12.02 -6.77
C ALA A 8 -6.72 11.31 -7.38
N SER A 9 -7.72 12.08 -7.79
CA SER A 9 -8.89 11.55 -8.47
C SER A 9 -8.94 12.07 -9.89
N LEU A 10 -9.07 11.17 -10.86
CA LEU A 10 -9.11 11.50 -12.28
C LEU A 10 -10.46 11.05 -12.84
N PRO A 11 -11.42 12.00 -12.99
CA PRO A 11 -12.70 11.62 -13.57
C PRO A 11 -12.54 11.31 -15.06
N ASP A 12 -13.40 10.41 -15.55
CA ASP A 12 -13.41 9.99 -16.96
C ASP A 12 -12.07 9.48 -17.47
N PHE A 13 -11.35 8.77 -16.62
CA PHE A 13 -10.06 8.16 -16.98
C PHE A 13 -10.06 6.69 -16.57
N PRO A 14 -9.57 5.77 -17.42
CA PRO A 14 -9.11 5.98 -18.80
C PRO A 14 -10.25 6.11 -19.81
N GLN A 15 -11.49 5.99 -19.37
CA GLN A 15 -12.68 6.05 -20.21
C GLN A 15 -13.72 6.93 -19.57
N PRO A 16 -14.65 7.52 -20.37
CA PRO A 16 -15.76 8.27 -19.81
C PRO A 16 -16.57 7.42 -18.82
N GLY A 17 -16.98 8.03 -17.72
CA GLY A 17 -17.76 7.37 -16.69
C GLY A 17 -16.94 6.59 -15.65
N VAL A 18 -15.63 6.53 -15.79
CA VAL A 18 -14.74 5.86 -14.83
C VAL A 18 -14.01 6.90 -14.00
N LEU A 19 -14.08 6.77 -12.68
CA LEU A 19 -13.29 7.60 -11.76
C LEU A 19 -12.04 6.82 -11.37
N PHE A 20 -10.89 7.33 -11.79
CA PHE A 20 -9.60 6.73 -11.46
C PHE A 20 -8.99 7.42 -10.25
N ARG A 21 -8.47 6.64 -9.33
CA ARG A 21 -7.77 7.17 -8.17
C ARG A 21 -6.29 6.85 -8.27
N ASP A 22 -5.48 7.89 -8.19
CA ASP A 22 -4.03 7.78 -8.35
C ASP A 22 -3.37 7.90 -6.98
N ILE A 23 -2.60 6.88 -6.60
CA ILE A 23 -1.88 6.84 -5.33
C ILE A 23 -0.42 7.29 -5.46
N THR A 24 -0.01 7.76 -6.64
CA THR A 24 1.36 8.23 -6.84
C THR A 24 1.77 9.30 -5.83
N PRO A 25 0.93 10.31 -5.51
CA PRO A 25 1.31 11.28 -4.49
C PRO A 25 1.60 10.64 -3.13
N LEU A 26 0.86 9.60 -2.77
CA LEU A 26 1.11 8.88 -1.53
C LEU A 26 2.47 8.19 -1.56
N MET A 27 2.79 7.51 -2.65
CA MET A 27 4.05 6.79 -2.78
C MET A 27 5.25 7.74 -2.89
N SER A 28 5.02 8.97 -3.36
CA SER A 28 6.09 9.96 -3.51
C SER A 28 6.41 10.70 -2.23
N ASP A 29 5.54 10.65 -1.24
CA ASP A 29 5.74 11.30 0.05
C ASP A 29 6.22 10.27 1.06
N GLY A 30 7.49 10.41 1.49
CA GLY A 30 8.10 9.42 2.38
C GLY A 30 7.36 9.26 3.70
N GLU A 31 6.86 10.35 4.27
CA GLU A 31 6.13 10.27 5.53
C GLU A 31 4.78 9.59 5.36
N ALA A 32 4.04 9.95 4.29
CA ALA A 32 2.75 9.36 4.02
C ALA A 32 2.89 7.87 3.65
N PHE A 33 3.89 7.54 2.86
CA PHE A 33 4.15 6.15 2.49
C PHE A 33 4.51 5.30 3.71
N HIS A 34 5.37 5.84 4.57
CA HIS A 34 5.74 5.15 5.81
C HIS A 34 4.51 4.95 6.71
N ALA A 35 3.65 5.96 6.83
CA ALA A 35 2.44 5.84 7.64
C ALA A 35 1.50 4.78 7.07
N ALA A 36 1.34 4.73 5.75
CA ALA A 36 0.48 3.74 5.10
C ALA A 36 1.01 2.32 5.31
N THR A 37 2.31 2.11 5.11
CA THR A 37 2.91 0.77 5.30
C THR A 37 2.87 0.37 6.78
N SER A 38 2.99 1.31 7.70
CA SER A 38 2.88 1.03 9.13
C SER A 38 1.49 0.57 9.52
N GLU A 39 0.45 1.13 8.92
CA GLU A 39 -0.93 0.67 9.16
C GLU A 39 -1.13 -0.76 8.66
N ILE A 40 -0.59 -1.09 7.48
CA ILE A 40 -0.67 -2.46 6.95
C ILE A 40 0.12 -3.41 7.85
N GLN A 41 1.29 -2.99 8.33
CA GLN A 41 2.10 -3.77 9.26
C GLN A 41 1.33 -4.11 10.53
N LYS A 42 0.67 -3.13 11.12
CA LYS A 42 -0.13 -3.35 12.32
C LYS A 42 -1.22 -4.38 12.10
N PHE A 43 -1.91 -4.28 10.97
CA PHE A 43 -2.95 -5.25 10.62
C PHE A 43 -2.36 -6.65 10.46
N ALA A 44 -1.24 -6.78 9.75
CA ALA A 44 -0.59 -8.06 9.54
C ALA A 44 -0.19 -8.71 10.87
N GLU A 45 0.31 -7.92 11.80
CA GLU A 45 0.69 -8.44 13.12
C GLU A 45 -0.52 -8.82 13.97
N GLN A 46 -1.61 -8.05 13.86
CA GLN A 46 -2.84 -8.36 14.57
C GLN A 46 -3.44 -9.71 14.16
N VAL A 47 -3.35 -10.05 12.90
CA VAL A 47 -3.91 -11.31 12.40
C VAL A 47 -2.91 -12.46 12.43
N GLY A 48 -1.67 -12.21 12.89
CA GLY A 48 -0.63 -13.22 12.96
C GLY A 48 -0.17 -13.72 11.61
N ALA A 49 -0.09 -12.81 10.62
CA ALA A 49 0.32 -13.19 9.28
C ALA A 49 1.75 -13.73 9.27
N GLU A 50 1.98 -14.83 8.57
CA GLU A 50 3.30 -15.45 8.44
C GLU A 50 3.93 -15.15 7.10
N VAL A 51 3.12 -14.80 6.09
CA VAL A 51 3.54 -14.55 4.71
C VAL A 51 2.76 -13.37 4.17
N ILE A 52 3.43 -12.53 3.40
CA ILE A 52 2.80 -11.46 2.63
C ILE A 52 2.78 -11.88 1.17
N ALA A 53 1.63 -11.72 0.52
CA ALA A 53 1.48 -11.93 -0.91
C ALA A 53 0.99 -10.63 -1.54
N GLY A 54 1.50 -10.30 -2.70
CA GLY A 54 1.08 -9.08 -3.40
C GLY A 54 1.12 -9.28 -4.91
N PRO A 55 0.17 -8.67 -5.62
CA PRO A 55 0.21 -8.69 -7.07
C PRO A 55 1.44 -7.94 -7.56
N GLU A 56 1.90 -8.31 -8.74
CA GLU A 56 3.09 -7.73 -9.32
C GLU A 56 3.03 -6.22 -9.35
N SER A 57 4.20 -5.60 -9.17
CA SER A 57 4.45 -4.18 -9.18
C SER A 57 3.90 -3.48 -7.92
N ARG A 58 2.69 -2.95 -7.93
CA ARG A 58 2.17 -2.19 -6.79
C ARG A 58 2.04 -3.01 -5.52
N GLY A 59 1.69 -4.28 -5.65
CA GLY A 59 1.61 -5.15 -4.49
C GLY A 59 2.94 -5.26 -3.77
N PHE A 60 4.04 -5.31 -4.51
CA PHE A 60 5.37 -5.39 -3.92
C PHE A 60 5.83 -4.06 -3.33
N ILE A 61 5.40 -2.93 -3.88
CA ILE A 61 5.76 -1.61 -3.35
C ILE A 61 5.33 -1.49 -1.89
N PHE A 62 4.16 -2.03 -1.55
CA PHE A 62 3.67 -2.04 -0.18
C PHE A 62 4.05 -3.30 0.58
N GLY A 63 4.04 -4.45 -0.10
CA GLY A 63 4.28 -5.75 0.51
C GLY A 63 5.70 -5.91 1.05
N CYS A 64 6.71 -5.49 0.29
CA CYS A 64 8.09 -5.63 0.73
C CYS A 64 8.40 -4.82 1.98
N PRO A 65 8.05 -3.52 2.07
CA PRO A 65 8.26 -2.78 3.31
C PRO A 65 7.54 -3.39 4.50
N VAL A 66 6.31 -3.86 4.31
CA VAL A 66 5.55 -4.48 5.39
C VAL A 66 6.24 -5.76 5.87
N ALA A 67 6.71 -6.60 4.95
CA ALA A 67 7.39 -7.83 5.31
C ALA A 67 8.69 -7.56 6.07
N VAL A 68 9.44 -6.53 5.68
CA VAL A 68 10.67 -6.16 6.36
C VAL A 68 10.41 -5.67 7.78
N MET A 69 9.35 -4.88 7.96
CA MET A 69 9.05 -4.25 9.24
C MET A 69 8.31 -5.17 10.21
N ALA A 70 7.52 -6.11 9.71
CA ALA A 70 6.70 -6.97 10.55
C ALA A 70 7.52 -8.13 11.08
N SER A 71 7.59 -8.25 12.41
CA SER A 71 8.41 -9.28 13.06
C SER A 71 7.85 -10.70 12.90
N THR A 72 6.58 -10.81 12.57
CA THR A 72 5.91 -12.11 12.44
C THR A 72 5.93 -12.68 11.02
N LEU A 73 6.33 -11.88 10.04
CA LEU A 73 6.33 -12.31 8.64
C LEU A 73 7.62 -13.03 8.29
N GLU A 74 7.52 -14.10 7.54
CA GLU A 74 8.66 -14.91 7.13
C GLU A 74 9.14 -14.60 5.72
N ARG A 75 8.22 -14.26 4.82
CA ARG A 75 8.56 -14.01 3.42
C ARG A 75 7.44 -13.27 2.68
N VAL A 76 7.82 -12.72 1.53
CA VAL A 76 6.89 -12.11 0.59
C VAL A 76 6.67 -13.10 -0.55
N MET A 77 5.43 -13.25 -0.98
CA MET A 77 5.06 -14.09 -2.13
C MET A 77 4.45 -13.24 -3.23
N PRO A 78 4.83 -13.46 -4.50
CA PRO A 78 4.23 -12.77 -5.63
C PRO A 78 2.76 -13.14 -5.86
#